data_20e50e7e0d2ffc331de9df73dbe0202a
#
_entry.id   20e50e7e0d2ffc331de9df73dbe0202a
#
_cell.length_a   1.000
_cell.length_b   1.000
_cell.length_c   1.000
_cell.angle_alpha   90.00
_cell.angle_beta   90.00
_cell.angle_gamma   90.00
#
_symmetry.space_group_name_H-M   'P 1'
#
loop_
_entity.id
_entity.type
_entity.pdbx_description
1 polymer ?
#
loop_
_entity_poly.entity_id
_entity_poly.type
_entity_poly.pdbx_seq_one_letter_code
_entity_poly.pdbx_strand_id
1 'polypeptide(L)'
;MQTNLADFIRDTSDGRAAESILRKCVHCGFCTATCPTYQLLGDELDGPRGRIYLIKQVLEGHTATATTRQHLDRCLTCRNCETTCPSDVDYGHLVDIGRNVVEQQAPRPFIERLFRGALRTTLANESLFGTLHQVGTQLEPLLPKKLAELVHKPESPGIWPQPRHARHMIVLRGCVQPSLAPRINAAAARVLDTLGISLMEPREQTCCGAVEQHTNAPKAALQRMRRNVDIFCKALDDGAEAIVMTASGCGAMVRDYAHLLRDDPHYAARARSALWNTRV
;
A
#
# COMPACT_ATOMS: atom_id res chain seq x y z
N MET A 1 6.09 -3.78 -25.07
CA MET A 1 6.74 -5.07 -25.48
C MET A 1 5.67 -6.00 -26.03
N GLN A 2 6.02 -6.87 -26.98
CA GLN A 2 5.14 -8.00 -27.35
C GLN A 2 5.11 -9.02 -26.20
N THR A 3 3.93 -9.58 -25.94
CA THR A 3 3.71 -10.57 -24.89
C THR A 3 2.84 -11.71 -25.44
N ASN A 4 3.12 -12.91 -24.99
CA ASN A 4 2.33 -14.11 -25.28
C ASN A 4 2.05 -14.83 -23.94
N LEU A 5 1.01 -14.39 -23.26
CA LEU A 5 0.68 -14.91 -21.92
C LEU A 5 0.31 -16.40 -21.98
N ALA A 6 0.78 -17.13 -20.98
CA ALA A 6 0.44 -18.54 -20.79
C ALA A 6 -1.04 -18.73 -20.40
N ASP A 7 -1.58 -19.91 -20.68
CA ASP A 7 -3.02 -20.21 -20.53
C ASP A 7 -3.51 -20.03 -19.08
N PHE A 8 -2.66 -20.28 -18.08
CA PHE A 8 -3.05 -20.15 -16.66
C PHE A 8 -3.47 -18.74 -16.24
N ILE A 9 -3.09 -17.69 -17.01
CA ILE A 9 -3.37 -16.29 -16.66
C ILE A 9 -4.01 -15.49 -17.79
N ARG A 10 -3.88 -15.90 -19.04
CA ARG A 10 -4.28 -15.15 -20.23
C ARG A 10 -5.70 -14.58 -20.13
N ASP A 11 -6.66 -15.41 -19.75
CA ASP A 11 -8.08 -15.07 -19.76
C ASP A 11 -8.58 -14.51 -18.40
N THR A 12 -7.67 -14.28 -17.46
CA THR A 12 -8.02 -13.68 -16.17
C THR A 12 -8.03 -12.14 -16.25
N SER A 13 -8.67 -11.50 -15.28
CA SER A 13 -8.63 -10.02 -15.14
C SER A 13 -7.21 -9.51 -14.91
N ASP A 14 -6.41 -10.25 -14.10
CA ASP A 14 -5.00 -9.92 -13.85
C ASP A 14 -4.15 -10.11 -15.11
N GLY A 15 -4.40 -11.15 -15.90
CA GLY A 15 -3.70 -11.37 -17.17
C GLY A 15 -3.95 -10.24 -18.17
N ARG A 16 -5.20 -9.87 -18.37
CA ARG A 16 -5.54 -8.73 -19.25
C ARG A 16 -4.92 -7.41 -18.78
N ALA A 17 -4.93 -7.16 -17.46
CA ALA A 17 -4.28 -5.98 -16.90
C ALA A 17 -2.75 -6.01 -17.11
N ALA A 18 -2.11 -7.13 -16.80
CA ALA A 18 -0.67 -7.30 -16.98
C ALA A 18 -0.26 -7.15 -18.46
N GLU A 19 -1.01 -7.73 -19.39
CA GLU A 19 -0.75 -7.60 -20.83
C GLU A 19 -0.82 -6.13 -21.28
N SER A 20 -1.86 -5.42 -20.87
CA SER A 20 -2.02 -3.99 -21.17
C SER A 20 -0.83 -3.17 -20.67
N ILE A 21 -0.38 -3.42 -19.42
CA ILE A 21 0.76 -2.73 -18.82
C ILE A 21 2.07 -3.08 -19.53
N LEU A 22 2.32 -4.37 -19.81
CA LEU A 22 3.51 -4.84 -20.50
C LEU A 22 3.62 -4.27 -21.92
N ARG A 23 2.51 -4.12 -22.65
CA ARG A 23 2.48 -3.53 -23.99
C ARG A 23 2.88 -2.06 -24.00
N LYS A 24 2.59 -1.31 -22.94
CA LYS A 24 3.03 0.10 -22.80
C LYS A 24 4.56 0.22 -22.66
N CYS A 25 5.25 -0.77 -22.08
CA CYS A 25 6.67 -0.69 -21.78
C CYS A 25 7.55 -0.83 -23.06
N VAL A 26 8.36 0.18 -23.35
CA VAL A 26 9.32 0.18 -24.47
C VAL A 26 10.75 -0.12 -24.05
N HIS A 27 10.98 -0.52 -22.80
CA HIS A 27 12.29 -0.86 -22.23
C HIS A 27 13.35 0.25 -22.31
N CYS A 28 12.98 1.52 -22.32
CA CYS A 28 13.91 2.65 -22.46
C CYS A 28 14.87 2.82 -21.26
N GLY A 29 14.49 2.35 -20.06
CA GLY A 29 15.34 2.40 -18.86
C GLY A 29 15.26 3.68 -18.03
N PHE A 30 14.45 4.68 -18.39
CA PHE A 30 14.31 5.92 -17.59
C PHE A 30 13.91 5.66 -16.14
N CYS A 31 13.11 4.61 -15.90
CA CYS A 31 12.67 4.20 -14.58
C CYS A 31 13.81 3.73 -13.64
N THR A 32 14.98 3.35 -14.17
CA THR A 32 16.12 2.91 -13.36
C THR A 32 16.76 4.07 -12.61
N ALA A 33 16.78 5.28 -13.21
CA ALA A 33 17.36 6.47 -12.62
C ALA A 33 16.70 6.91 -11.31
N THR A 34 15.42 6.60 -11.14
CA THR A 34 14.63 6.97 -9.92
C THR A 34 14.39 5.80 -8.97
N CYS A 35 14.89 4.61 -9.30
CA CYS A 35 14.69 3.42 -8.49
C CYS A 35 15.72 3.31 -7.36
N PRO A 36 15.33 3.43 -6.08
CA PRO A 36 16.29 3.39 -4.98
C PRO A 36 16.99 2.04 -4.84
N THR A 37 16.31 0.93 -5.13
CA THR A 37 16.93 -0.41 -5.05
C THR A 37 17.94 -0.64 -6.18
N TYR A 38 17.70 -0.12 -7.37
CA TYR A 38 18.68 -0.15 -8.46
C TYR A 38 19.91 0.70 -8.12
N GLN A 39 19.69 1.92 -7.62
CA GLN A 39 20.79 2.82 -7.24
C GLN A 39 21.67 2.24 -6.11
N LEU A 40 21.05 1.53 -5.17
CA LEU A 40 21.77 0.94 -4.04
C LEU A 40 22.54 -0.34 -4.41
N LEU A 41 21.93 -1.20 -5.23
CA LEU A 41 22.43 -2.56 -5.49
C LEU A 41 23.17 -2.69 -6.82
N GLY A 42 22.94 -1.81 -7.78
CA GLY A 42 23.56 -1.82 -9.10
C GLY A 42 23.15 -3.01 -9.99
N ASP A 43 22.16 -3.79 -9.57
CA ASP A 43 21.66 -4.96 -10.30
C ASP A 43 20.43 -4.58 -11.14
N GLU A 44 20.47 -4.88 -12.44
CA GLU A 44 19.38 -4.62 -13.37
C GLU A 44 18.07 -5.31 -12.92
N LEU A 45 18.16 -6.52 -12.37
CA LEU A 45 17.00 -7.27 -11.89
C LEU A 45 16.40 -6.68 -10.62
N ASP A 46 17.12 -5.80 -9.92
CA ASP A 46 16.61 -5.01 -8.79
C ASP A 46 16.08 -3.63 -9.23
N GLY A 47 16.10 -3.35 -10.55
CA GLY A 47 15.46 -2.21 -11.20
C GLY A 47 14.05 -2.52 -11.74
N PRO A 48 13.24 -1.47 -12.03
CA PRO A 48 11.88 -1.68 -12.56
C PRO A 48 11.89 -2.38 -13.91
N ARG A 49 12.80 -2.00 -14.80
CA ARG A 49 12.94 -2.59 -16.14
C ARG A 49 13.24 -4.09 -16.08
N GLY A 50 14.21 -4.50 -15.26
CA GLY A 50 14.55 -5.91 -15.07
C GLY A 50 13.41 -6.70 -14.44
N ARG A 51 12.73 -6.12 -13.42
CA ARG A 51 11.56 -6.74 -12.80
C ARG A 51 10.39 -6.90 -13.78
N ILE A 52 10.13 -5.92 -14.63
CA ILE A 52 9.12 -6.04 -15.71
C ILE A 52 9.46 -7.24 -16.60
N TYR A 53 10.74 -7.41 -16.96
CA TYR A 53 11.16 -8.54 -17.77
C TYR A 53 11.00 -9.89 -17.06
N LEU A 54 11.38 -9.97 -15.78
CA LEU A 54 11.16 -11.18 -14.96
C LEU A 54 9.67 -11.55 -14.88
N ILE A 55 8.82 -10.56 -14.61
CA ILE A 55 7.37 -10.77 -14.54
C ILE A 55 6.85 -11.26 -15.90
N LYS A 56 7.25 -10.60 -17.00
CA LYS A 56 6.88 -11.01 -18.34
C LYS A 56 7.21 -12.49 -18.59
N GLN A 57 8.44 -12.92 -18.31
CA GLN A 57 8.85 -14.31 -18.50
C GLN A 57 7.97 -15.28 -17.71
N VAL A 58 7.69 -14.98 -16.43
CA VAL A 58 6.83 -15.83 -15.60
C VAL A 58 5.41 -15.90 -16.15
N LEU A 59 4.85 -14.79 -16.61
CA LEU A 59 3.51 -14.74 -17.19
C LEU A 59 3.43 -15.41 -18.57
N GLU A 60 4.56 -15.58 -19.26
CA GLU A 60 4.70 -16.32 -20.52
C GLU A 60 4.97 -17.83 -20.31
N GLY A 61 4.98 -18.29 -19.05
CA GLY A 61 5.08 -19.72 -18.71
C GLY A 61 6.46 -20.19 -18.27
N HIS A 62 7.46 -19.30 -18.15
CA HIS A 62 8.73 -19.68 -17.55
C HIS A 62 8.58 -19.87 -16.03
N THR A 63 9.21 -20.91 -15.51
CA THR A 63 9.13 -21.24 -14.07
C THR A 63 9.79 -20.15 -13.21
N ALA A 64 9.04 -19.62 -12.25
CA ALA A 64 9.60 -18.71 -11.25
C ALA A 64 10.53 -19.44 -10.28
N THR A 65 11.62 -18.78 -9.90
CA THR A 65 12.59 -19.30 -8.94
C THR A 65 12.61 -18.50 -7.65
N ALA A 66 13.29 -19.01 -6.61
CA ALA A 66 13.54 -18.24 -5.39
C ALA A 66 14.29 -16.94 -5.68
N THR A 67 15.17 -16.92 -6.66
CA THR A 67 15.90 -15.71 -7.11
C THR A 67 14.94 -14.71 -7.76
N THR A 68 14.04 -15.16 -8.65
CA THR A 68 12.98 -14.32 -9.22
C THR A 68 12.15 -13.66 -8.10
N ARG A 69 11.71 -14.45 -7.12
CA ARG A 69 10.98 -13.95 -5.96
C ARG A 69 11.78 -12.91 -5.18
N GLN A 70 13.07 -13.14 -4.94
CA GLN A 70 13.95 -12.23 -4.20
C GLN A 70 14.03 -10.85 -4.86
N HIS A 71 14.20 -10.78 -6.18
CA HIS A 71 14.22 -9.50 -6.90
C HIS A 71 12.89 -8.76 -6.83
N LEU A 72 11.77 -9.45 -6.91
CA LEU A 72 10.45 -8.83 -6.75
C LEU A 72 10.21 -8.36 -5.31
N ASP A 73 10.67 -9.12 -4.30
CA ASP A 73 10.53 -8.76 -2.89
C ASP A 73 11.33 -7.51 -2.49
N ARG A 74 12.48 -7.28 -3.12
CA ARG A 74 13.30 -6.09 -2.90
C ARG A 74 12.66 -4.79 -3.40
N CYS A 75 11.61 -4.86 -4.22
CA CYS A 75 10.89 -3.66 -4.63
C CYS A 75 10.17 -3.01 -3.46
N LEU A 76 10.45 -1.73 -3.20
CA LEU A 76 9.85 -0.94 -2.11
C LEU A 76 8.42 -0.50 -2.42
N THR A 77 7.90 -0.75 -3.61
CA THR A 77 6.58 -0.30 -4.10
C THR A 77 6.39 1.22 -3.97
N CYS A 78 7.47 1.99 -4.07
CA CYS A 78 7.47 3.45 -3.93
C CYS A 78 6.91 4.20 -5.15
N ARG A 79 6.75 3.53 -6.30
CA ARG A 79 6.19 4.04 -7.58
C ARG A 79 6.95 5.22 -8.22
N ASN A 80 8.13 5.59 -7.74
CA ASN A 80 8.94 6.65 -8.39
C ASN A 80 9.22 6.34 -9.87
N CYS A 81 9.27 5.07 -10.24
CA CYS A 81 9.44 4.64 -11.61
C CYS A 81 8.23 4.94 -12.52
N GLU A 82 7.02 5.07 -11.97
CA GLU A 82 5.82 5.44 -12.72
C GLU A 82 5.84 6.92 -13.11
N THR A 83 6.18 7.78 -12.16
CA THR A 83 6.24 9.25 -12.40
C THR A 83 7.30 9.65 -13.42
N THR A 84 8.33 8.83 -13.59
CA THR A 84 9.43 9.07 -14.55
C THR A 84 9.15 8.43 -15.91
N CYS A 85 8.16 7.54 -16.01
CA CYS A 85 7.90 6.76 -17.21
C CYS A 85 7.19 7.57 -18.28
N PRO A 86 7.81 7.84 -19.46
CA PRO A 86 7.16 8.57 -20.55
C PRO A 86 6.04 7.76 -21.24
N SER A 87 5.99 6.43 -21.00
CA SER A 87 4.99 5.53 -21.58
C SER A 87 3.87 5.19 -20.61
N ASP A 88 3.80 5.84 -19.45
CA ASP A 88 2.75 5.66 -18.44
C ASP A 88 2.52 4.19 -18.07
N VAL A 89 3.59 3.50 -17.67
CA VAL A 89 3.56 2.09 -17.26
C VAL A 89 3.12 1.99 -15.80
N ASP A 90 1.97 1.40 -15.54
CA ASP A 90 1.41 1.14 -14.21
C ASP A 90 2.20 0.01 -13.50
N TYR A 91 3.44 0.26 -13.15
CA TYR A 91 4.37 -0.74 -12.61
C TYR A 91 3.91 -1.33 -11.27
N GLY A 92 3.28 -0.55 -10.42
CA GLY A 92 2.78 -1.00 -9.11
C GLY A 92 1.77 -2.13 -9.24
N HIS A 93 0.83 -2.02 -10.17
CA HIS A 93 -0.13 -3.08 -10.45
C HIS A 93 0.56 -4.31 -11.04
N LEU A 94 1.51 -4.11 -11.95
CA LEU A 94 2.24 -5.23 -12.56
C LEU A 94 3.07 -6.01 -11.53
N VAL A 95 3.76 -5.32 -10.61
CA VAL A 95 4.58 -5.99 -9.59
C VAL A 95 3.72 -6.76 -8.59
N ASP A 96 2.53 -6.28 -8.26
CA ASP A 96 1.60 -6.99 -7.38
C ASP A 96 1.07 -8.27 -8.05
N ILE A 97 0.68 -8.20 -9.32
CA ILE A 97 0.31 -9.39 -10.10
C ILE A 97 1.49 -10.38 -10.17
N GLY A 98 2.67 -9.89 -10.51
CA GLY A 98 3.88 -10.71 -10.60
C GLY A 98 4.24 -11.41 -9.29
N ARG A 99 4.16 -10.70 -8.17
CA ARG A 99 4.39 -11.26 -6.83
C ARG A 99 3.39 -12.37 -6.49
N ASN A 100 2.11 -12.18 -6.81
CA ASN A 100 1.08 -13.19 -6.56
C ASN A 100 1.36 -14.49 -7.35
N VAL A 101 1.71 -14.39 -8.63
CA VAL A 101 2.04 -15.54 -9.46
C VAL A 101 3.32 -16.23 -9.00
N VAL A 102 4.38 -15.45 -8.72
CA VAL A 102 5.66 -15.99 -8.25
C VAL A 102 5.54 -16.68 -6.89
N GLU A 103 4.72 -16.17 -5.98
CA GLU A 103 4.48 -16.80 -4.68
C GLU A 103 3.84 -18.18 -4.80
N GLN A 104 2.97 -18.38 -5.81
CA GLN A 104 2.33 -19.68 -6.08
C GLN A 104 3.31 -20.68 -6.67
N GLN A 105 4.22 -20.26 -7.55
CA GLN A 105 5.18 -21.12 -8.24
C GLN A 105 6.45 -21.40 -7.42
N ALA A 106 6.90 -20.43 -6.63
CA ALA A 106 8.10 -20.50 -5.79
C ALA A 106 7.76 -20.21 -4.32
N PRO A 107 7.09 -21.15 -3.62
CA PRO A 107 6.61 -20.92 -2.26
C PRO A 107 7.75 -20.69 -1.29
N ARG A 108 7.46 -19.89 -0.24
CA ARG A 108 8.44 -19.52 0.79
C ARG A 108 8.66 -20.64 1.79
N PRO A 109 9.86 -20.71 2.41
CA PRO A 109 10.10 -21.54 3.57
C PRO A 109 9.11 -21.23 4.72
N PHE A 110 8.81 -22.23 5.54
CA PHE A 110 7.83 -22.12 6.61
C PHE A 110 8.13 -20.96 7.59
N ILE A 111 9.39 -20.79 7.99
CA ILE A 111 9.81 -19.73 8.92
C ILE A 111 9.55 -18.33 8.34
N GLU A 112 9.83 -18.13 7.06
CA GLU A 112 9.58 -16.85 6.38
C GLU A 112 8.07 -16.56 6.29
N ARG A 113 7.26 -17.59 6.01
CA ARG A 113 5.79 -17.47 6.01
C ARG A 113 5.26 -17.09 7.40
N LEU A 114 5.77 -17.71 8.46
CA LEU A 114 5.40 -17.41 9.84
C LEU A 114 5.76 -15.97 10.20
N PHE A 115 7.00 -15.54 9.90
CA PHE A 115 7.44 -14.17 10.15
C PHE A 115 6.60 -13.12 9.40
N ARG A 116 6.31 -13.35 8.11
CA ARG A 116 5.42 -12.47 7.33
C ARG A 116 3.99 -12.46 7.88
N GLY A 117 3.50 -13.59 8.37
CA GLY A 117 2.21 -13.69 9.05
C GLY A 117 2.17 -12.83 10.31
N ALA A 118 3.17 -12.97 11.17
CA ALA A 118 3.30 -12.17 12.40
C ALA A 118 3.41 -10.67 12.07
N LEU A 119 4.24 -10.30 11.09
CA LEU A 119 4.40 -8.92 10.64
C LEU A 119 3.06 -8.31 10.17
N ARG A 120 2.31 -9.03 9.32
CA ARG A 120 0.98 -8.59 8.86
C ARG A 120 0.02 -8.40 10.01
N THR A 121 -0.08 -9.38 10.90
CA THR A 121 -0.99 -9.33 12.04
C THR A 121 -0.67 -8.14 12.95
N THR A 122 0.62 -7.91 13.22
CA THR A 122 1.06 -6.81 14.08
C THR A 122 0.84 -5.44 13.43
N LEU A 123 1.35 -5.25 12.21
CA LEU A 123 1.33 -3.92 11.56
C LEU A 123 -0.07 -3.50 11.10
N ALA A 124 -0.91 -4.45 10.72
CA ALA A 124 -2.25 -4.13 10.24
C ALA A 124 -3.32 -4.03 11.36
N ASN A 125 -2.92 -4.28 12.61
CA ASN A 125 -3.79 -4.17 13.77
C ASN A 125 -3.29 -3.03 14.68
N GLU A 126 -4.01 -1.91 14.66
CA GLU A 126 -3.65 -0.71 15.42
C GLU A 126 -3.49 -0.99 16.92
N SER A 127 -4.45 -1.70 17.53
CA SER A 127 -4.42 -1.97 18.97
C SER A 127 -3.24 -2.86 19.36
N LEU A 128 -2.98 -3.90 18.57
CA LEU A 128 -1.85 -4.80 18.81
C LEU A 128 -0.51 -4.06 18.63
N PHE A 129 -0.39 -3.30 17.54
CA PHE A 129 0.82 -2.51 17.28
C PHE A 129 1.04 -1.48 18.38
N GLY A 130 0.00 -0.74 18.77
CA GLY A 130 0.06 0.27 19.83
C GLY A 130 0.50 -0.31 21.17
N THR A 131 -0.06 -1.47 21.55
CA THR A 131 0.34 -2.16 22.80
C THR A 131 1.80 -2.60 22.75
N LEU A 132 2.24 -3.25 21.67
CA LEU A 132 3.63 -3.68 21.51
C LEU A 132 4.61 -2.50 21.49
N HIS A 133 4.23 -1.41 20.82
CA HIS A 133 5.03 -0.20 20.79
C HIS A 133 5.14 0.44 22.19
N GLN A 134 4.03 0.50 22.94
CA GLN A 134 4.02 1.02 24.30
C GLN A 134 4.90 0.18 25.25
N VAL A 135 4.81 -1.15 25.17
CA VAL A 135 5.69 -2.05 25.90
C VAL A 135 7.15 -1.84 25.49
N GLY A 136 7.43 -1.73 24.19
CA GLY A 136 8.77 -1.44 23.68
C GLY A 136 9.34 -0.13 24.21
N THR A 137 8.55 0.94 24.28
CA THR A 137 8.99 2.23 24.84
C THR A 137 9.25 2.17 26.35
N GLN A 138 8.49 1.38 27.09
CA GLN A 138 8.72 1.16 28.54
C GLN A 138 9.99 0.34 28.80
N LEU A 139 10.29 -0.62 27.95
CA LEU A 139 11.48 -1.49 28.06
C LEU A 139 12.73 -0.87 27.41
N GLU A 140 12.62 0.25 26.71
CA GLU A 140 13.75 0.91 26.03
C GLU A 140 14.98 1.10 26.93
N PRO A 141 14.87 1.51 28.21
CA PRO A 141 16.04 1.67 29.08
C PRO A 141 16.80 0.38 29.38
N LEU A 142 16.15 -0.78 29.19
CA LEU A 142 16.75 -2.11 29.40
C LEU A 142 17.34 -2.70 28.12
N LEU A 143 17.10 -2.05 26.95
CA LEU A 143 17.56 -2.57 25.67
C LEU A 143 19.03 -2.18 25.40
N PRO A 144 19.78 -3.02 24.66
CA PRO A 144 21.08 -2.63 24.12
C PRO A 144 20.94 -1.36 23.25
N LYS A 145 21.94 -0.47 23.28
CA LYS A 145 21.91 0.83 22.56
C LYS A 145 21.36 0.75 21.13
N LYS A 146 21.84 -0.20 20.34
CA LYS A 146 21.39 -0.39 18.93
C LYS A 146 19.91 -0.71 18.78
N LEU A 147 19.29 -1.35 19.78
CA LEU A 147 17.85 -1.65 19.78
C LEU A 147 17.05 -0.48 20.37
N ALA A 148 17.56 0.20 21.38
CA ALA A 148 16.96 1.38 21.96
C ALA A 148 16.81 2.52 20.94
N GLU A 149 17.79 2.71 20.06
CA GLU A 149 17.75 3.70 18.97
C GLU A 149 16.64 3.43 17.93
N LEU A 150 16.15 2.20 17.84
CA LEU A 150 15.03 1.82 16.95
C LEU A 150 13.66 2.09 17.58
N VAL A 151 13.62 2.29 18.90
CA VAL A 151 12.36 2.55 19.63
C VAL A 151 12.03 4.03 19.52
N HIS A 152 11.07 4.34 18.66
CA HIS A 152 10.60 5.70 18.45
C HIS A 152 9.66 6.12 19.59
N LYS A 153 9.97 7.23 20.28
CA LYS A 153 9.08 7.85 21.26
C LYS A 153 8.16 8.84 20.55
N PRO A 154 6.85 8.62 20.54
CA PRO A 154 5.94 9.52 19.84
C PRO A 154 5.86 10.88 20.55
N GLU A 155 5.83 11.94 19.76
CA GLU A 155 5.56 13.26 20.27
C GLU A 155 4.07 13.41 20.60
N SER A 156 3.76 14.28 21.59
CA SER A 156 2.36 14.58 21.93
C SER A 156 1.58 15.05 20.69
N PRO A 157 0.37 14.53 20.44
CA PRO A 157 -0.46 14.96 19.33
C PRO A 157 -0.88 16.44 19.45
N GLY A 158 -0.90 17.00 20.64
CA GLY A 158 -1.52 18.29 20.92
C GLY A 158 -3.05 18.20 20.89
N ILE A 159 -3.69 19.37 20.82
CA ILE A 159 -5.16 19.47 20.85
C ILE A 159 -5.71 19.08 19.48
N TRP A 160 -6.73 18.18 19.47
CA TRP A 160 -7.59 17.94 18.32
C TRP A 160 -8.81 18.87 18.44
N PRO A 161 -9.08 19.75 17.45
CA PRO A 161 -10.22 20.66 17.49
C PRO A 161 -11.55 19.91 17.54
N GLN A 162 -12.48 20.39 18.36
CA GLN A 162 -13.85 19.84 18.35
C GLN A 162 -14.55 20.19 17.04
N PRO A 163 -15.38 19.29 16.48
CA PRO A 163 -16.17 19.58 15.30
C PRO A 163 -17.10 20.78 15.56
N ARG A 164 -16.93 21.86 14.81
CA ARG A 164 -17.70 23.12 14.98
C ARG A 164 -18.09 23.79 13.67
N HIS A 165 -17.60 23.28 12.56
CA HIS A 165 -17.86 23.85 11.23
C HIS A 165 -18.92 23.01 10.50
N ALA A 166 -19.75 23.67 9.67
CA ALA A 166 -20.69 22.99 8.79
C ALA A 166 -19.98 22.14 7.74
N ARG A 167 -18.83 22.61 7.26
CA ARG A 167 -17.95 21.84 6.38
C ARG A 167 -17.16 20.82 7.17
N HIS A 168 -17.11 19.59 6.68
CA HIS A 168 -16.32 18.55 7.32
C HIS A 168 -15.67 17.60 6.30
N MET A 169 -14.58 17.02 6.72
CA MET A 169 -13.84 15.98 6.00
C MET A 169 -13.54 14.83 6.96
N ILE A 170 -13.25 13.66 6.43
CA ILE A 170 -12.77 12.54 7.24
C ILE A 170 -11.30 12.24 6.94
N VAL A 171 -10.59 11.69 7.92
CA VAL A 171 -9.20 11.25 7.75
C VAL A 171 -9.08 9.75 8.01
N LEU A 172 -8.28 9.06 7.19
CA LEU A 172 -7.88 7.70 7.49
C LEU A 172 -6.86 7.73 8.63
N ARG A 173 -7.24 7.17 9.78
CA ARG A 173 -6.41 7.14 10.98
C ARG A 173 -5.09 6.39 10.76
N GLY A 174 -5.16 5.29 10.00
CA GLY A 174 -4.03 4.40 9.79
C GLY A 174 -3.89 3.35 10.90
N CYS A 175 -2.92 2.46 10.75
CA CYS A 175 -2.68 1.36 11.69
C CYS A 175 -1.46 1.59 12.60
N VAL A 176 -0.42 2.22 12.07
CA VAL A 176 0.88 2.44 12.73
C VAL A 176 1.04 3.91 13.14
N GLN A 177 0.52 4.82 12.32
CA GLN A 177 0.68 6.27 12.51
C GLN A 177 0.17 6.79 13.85
N PRO A 178 -0.97 6.33 14.42
CA PRO A 178 -1.42 6.77 15.74
C PRO A 178 -0.44 6.50 16.86
N SER A 179 0.37 5.46 16.74
CA SER A 179 1.38 5.09 17.74
C SER A 179 2.74 5.75 17.50
N LEU A 180 3.15 5.94 16.24
CA LEU A 180 4.48 6.47 15.91
C LEU A 180 4.49 7.99 15.72
N ALA A 181 3.43 8.55 15.12
CA ALA A 181 3.38 9.97 14.77
C ALA A 181 1.97 10.56 14.93
N PRO A 182 1.36 10.49 16.14
CA PRO A 182 -0.01 10.93 16.37
C PRO A 182 -0.22 12.42 16.09
N ARG A 183 0.85 13.22 16.15
CA ARG A 183 0.82 14.67 15.86
C ARG A 183 0.43 15.00 14.42
N ILE A 184 0.64 14.10 13.45
CA ILE A 184 0.42 14.42 12.03
C ILE A 184 -1.07 14.65 11.76
N ASN A 185 -1.94 13.70 12.14
CA ASN A 185 -3.38 13.86 11.96
C ASN A 185 -3.93 15.03 12.78
N ALA A 186 -3.44 15.21 14.01
CA ALA A 186 -3.83 16.33 14.87
C ALA A 186 -3.40 17.68 14.29
N ALA A 187 -2.23 17.77 13.66
CA ALA A 187 -1.80 18.98 12.96
C ALA A 187 -2.68 19.26 11.73
N ALA A 188 -2.99 18.24 10.93
CA ALA A 188 -3.91 18.38 9.80
C ALA A 188 -5.29 18.87 10.27
N ALA A 189 -5.80 18.35 11.39
CA ALA A 189 -7.06 18.79 11.96
C ALA A 189 -7.02 20.30 12.37
N ARG A 190 -5.94 20.74 13.00
CA ARG A 190 -5.77 22.17 13.36
C ARG A 190 -5.70 23.08 12.14
N VAL A 191 -4.97 22.67 11.10
CA VAL A 191 -4.88 23.44 9.86
C VAL A 191 -6.25 23.54 9.19
N LEU A 192 -6.99 22.44 9.06
CA LEU A 192 -8.32 22.46 8.47
C LEU A 192 -9.33 23.26 9.32
N ASP A 193 -9.22 23.21 10.64
CA ASP A 193 -10.05 24.00 11.53
C ASP A 193 -9.88 25.51 11.29
N THR A 194 -8.65 25.99 11.03
CA THR A 194 -8.41 27.40 10.67
C THR A 194 -9.02 27.79 9.32
N LEU A 195 -9.27 26.81 8.46
CA LEU A 195 -9.91 26.98 7.15
C LEU A 195 -11.44 26.79 7.18
N GLY A 196 -12.02 26.64 8.36
CA GLY A 196 -13.46 26.46 8.53
C GLY A 196 -13.94 25.04 8.21
N ILE A 197 -13.08 24.03 8.35
CA ILE A 197 -13.38 22.64 8.06
C ILE A 197 -13.10 21.79 9.30
N SER A 198 -14.09 21.02 9.75
CA SER A 198 -13.91 20.04 10.82
C SER A 198 -13.35 18.73 10.25
N LEU A 199 -12.19 18.27 10.73
CA LEU A 199 -11.64 16.98 10.37
C LEU A 199 -12.11 15.92 11.37
N MET A 200 -12.78 14.89 10.89
CA MET A 200 -13.32 13.80 11.71
C MET A 200 -12.58 12.50 11.45
N GLU A 201 -12.49 11.68 12.48
CA GLU A 201 -11.82 10.38 12.46
C GLU A 201 -12.84 9.27 12.75
N PRO A 202 -13.41 8.59 11.72
CA PRO A 202 -14.36 7.50 11.92
C PRO A 202 -13.75 6.36 12.73
N ARG A 203 -14.44 5.88 13.74
CA ARG A 203 -13.91 4.87 14.68
C ARG A 203 -13.81 3.47 14.11
N GLU A 204 -14.70 3.10 13.18
CA GLU A 204 -14.81 1.76 12.62
C GLU A 204 -13.81 1.46 11.50
N GLN A 205 -13.04 2.43 11.06
CA GLN A 205 -12.07 2.28 9.98
C GLN A 205 -10.94 1.30 10.35
N THR A 206 -10.31 0.75 9.30
CA THR A 206 -9.23 -0.22 9.47
C THR A 206 -7.94 0.26 8.81
N CYS A 207 -6.87 -0.54 8.89
CA CYS A 207 -5.68 -0.36 8.06
C CYS A 207 -6.08 -0.22 6.58
N CYS A 208 -5.31 0.56 5.80
CA CYS A 208 -5.52 0.68 4.35
C CYS A 208 -5.35 -0.63 3.56
N GLY A 209 -4.77 -1.67 4.17
CA GLY A 209 -4.53 -2.96 3.52
C GLY A 209 -3.22 -3.08 2.75
N ALA A 210 -2.37 -2.03 2.73
CA ALA A 210 -1.12 -2.05 1.97
C ALA A 210 -0.17 -3.16 2.43
N VAL A 211 -0.06 -3.38 3.73
CA VAL A 211 0.83 -4.42 4.29
C VAL A 211 0.41 -5.82 3.80
N GLU A 212 -0.89 -6.13 3.84
CA GLU A 212 -1.40 -7.40 3.35
C GLU A 212 -1.23 -7.52 1.84
N GLN A 213 -1.54 -6.48 1.07
CA GLN A 213 -1.43 -6.47 -0.39
C GLN A 213 0.02 -6.72 -0.83
N HIS A 214 0.96 -5.92 -0.33
CA HIS A 214 2.36 -5.99 -0.77
C HIS A 214 3.15 -7.17 -0.18
N THR A 215 2.57 -7.89 0.78
CA THR A 215 3.16 -9.12 1.35
C THR A 215 2.42 -10.39 0.93
N ASN A 216 1.67 -10.36 -0.18
CA ASN A 216 0.96 -11.50 -0.78
C ASN A 216 -0.14 -12.10 0.11
N ALA A 217 -0.99 -11.25 0.70
CA ALA A 217 -2.22 -11.64 1.37
C ALA A 217 -3.44 -10.88 0.81
N PRO A 218 -3.71 -10.96 -0.52
CA PRO A 218 -4.71 -10.12 -1.18
C PRO A 218 -6.12 -10.31 -0.62
N LYS A 219 -6.49 -11.51 -0.19
CA LYS A 219 -7.81 -11.77 0.41
C LYS A 219 -8.05 -10.94 1.68
N ALA A 220 -7.04 -10.85 2.56
CA ALA A 220 -7.13 -10.03 3.77
C ALA A 220 -7.14 -8.54 3.43
N ALA A 221 -6.32 -8.11 2.46
CA ALA A 221 -6.31 -6.74 1.97
C ALA A 221 -7.69 -6.32 1.43
N LEU A 222 -8.32 -7.14 0.58
CA LEU A 222 -9.66 -6.88 0.02
C LEU A 222 -10.73 -6.75 1.11
N GLN A 223 -10.68 -7.53 2.19
CA GLN A 223 -11.61 -7.39 3.31
C GLN A 223 -11.50 -6.02 3.98
N ARG A 224 -10.27 -5.52 4.19
CA ARG A 224 -10.06 -4.18 4.76
C ARG A 224 -10.53 -3.09 3.81
N MET A 225 -10.24 -3.23 2.52
CA MET A 225 -10.67 -2.27 1.50
C MET A 225 -12.19 -2.14 1.47
N ARG A 226 -12.93 -3.27 1.48
CA ARG A 226 -14.40 -3.27 1.52
C ARG A 226 -14.91 -2.51 2.72
N ARG A 227 -14.39 -2.82 3.92
CA ARG A 227 -14.78 -2.14 5.15
C ARG A 227 -14.52 -0.64 5.10
N ASN A 228 -13.34 -0.24 4.61
CA ASN A 228 -13.03 1.19 4.47
C ASN A 228 -13.92 1.87 3.41
N VAL A 229 -14.23 1.21 2.29
CA VAL A 229 -15.17 1.72 1.29
C VAL A 229 -16.57 1.92 1.90
N ASP A 230 -17.06 1.01 2.73
CA ASP A 230 -18.33 1.17 3.44
C ASP A 230 -18.34 2.45 4.29
N ILE A 231 -17.29 2.66 5.06
CA ILE A 231 -17.15 3.82 5.95
C ILE A 231 -17.00 5.13 5.14
N PHE A 232 -16.19 5.10 4.07
CA PHE A 232 -15.97 6.27 3.22
C PHE A 232 -17.23 6.69 2.49
N CYS A 233 -17.96 5.73 1.88
CA CYS A 233 -19.22 6.03 1.22
C CYS A 233 -20.24 6.59 2.21
N LYS A 234 -20.38 5.97 3.39
CA LYS A 234 -21.30 6.49 4.42
C LYS A 234 -20.94 7.93 4.82
N ALA A 235 -19.66 8.22 5.08
CA ALA A 235 -19.24 9.56 5.45
C ALA A 235 -19.51 10.59 4.35
N LEU A 236 -19.31 10.22 3.08
CA LEU A 236 -19.63 11.08 1.93
C LEU A 236 -21.14 11.30 1.78
N ASP A 237 -21.95 10.26 1.98
CA ASP A 237 -23.41 10.35 1.99
C ASP A 237 -23.93 11.22 3.16
N ASP A 238 -23.23 11.20 4.30
CA ASP A 238 -23.47 12.07 5.46
C ASP A 238 -22.94 13.50 5.27
N GLY A 239 -22.40 13.85 4.07
CA GLY A 239 -22.00 15.19 3.69
C GLY A 239 -20.51 15.53 3.88
N ALA A 240 -19.63 14.56 4.12
CA ALA A 240 -18.19 14.80 4.12
C ALA A 240 -17.71 15.21 2.71
N GLU A 241 -16.94 16.30 2.62
CA GLU A 241 -16.48 16.84 1.33
C GLU A 241 -15.34 16.02 0.73
N ALA A 242 -14.52 15.38 1.56
CA ALA A 242 -13.37 14.60 1.10
C ALA A 242 -12.87 13.63 2.17
N ILE A 243 -12.06 12.68 1.70
CA ILE A 243 -11.29 11.72 2.51
C ILE A 243 -9.83 12.16 2.46
N VAL A 244 -9.28 12.56 3.60
CA VAL A 244 -7.90 13.06 3.73
C VAL A 244 -6.96 11.91 4.08
N MET A 245 -5.83 11.85 3.40
CA MET A 245 -4.74 10.91 3.68
C MET A 245 -3.49 11.69 4.05
N THR A 246 -2.99 11.49 5.25
CA THR A 246 -1.77 12.14 5.75
C THR A 246 -0.52 11.27 5.61
N ALA A 247 -0.69 10.00 5.27
CA ALA A 247 0.39 9.07 4.95
C ALA A 247 0.34 8.70 3.47
N SER A 248 1.39 9.05 2.70
CA SER A 248 1.45 8.84 1.25
C SER A 248 1.27 7.38 0.84
N GLY A 249 1.85 6.42 1.57
CA GLY A 249 1.66 4.99 1.29
C GLY A 249 0.21 4.53 1.47
N CYS A 250 -0.48 5.03 2.51
CA CYS A 250 -1.91 4.75 2.67
C CYS A 250 -2.73 5.43 1.57
N GLY A 251 -2.38 6.66 1.19
CA GLY A 251 -3.04 7.39 0.11
C GLY A 251 -2.91 6.68 -1.24
N ALA A 252 -1.71 6.22 -1.58
CA ALA A 252 -1.48 5.43 -2.79
C ALA A 252 -2.33 4.16 -2.78
N MET A 253 -2.38 3.43 -1.65
CA MET A 253 -3.16 2.22 -1.51
C MET A 253 -4.67 2.46 -1.65
N VAL A 254 -5.21 3.51 -1.02
CA VAL A 254 -6.63 3.85 -1.13
C VAL A 254 -7.01 4.23 -2.56
N ARG A 255 -6.12 4.91 -3.28
CA ARG A 255 -6.30 5.22 -4.70
C ARG A 255 -6.41 3.98 -5.58
N ASP A 256 -5.76 2.87 -5.18
CA ASP A 256 -5.81 1.61 -5.90
C ASP A 256 -7.06 0.77 -5.60
N TYR A 257 -7.88 1.14 -4.63
CA TYR A 257 -9.09 0.37 -4.28
C TYR A 257 -10.01 0.13 -5.48
N ALA A 258 -10.18 1.13 -6.35
CA ALA A 258 -11.00 0.99 -7.55
C ALA A 258 -10.44 -0.07 -8.53
N HIS A 259 -9.12 -0.17 -8.63
CA HIS A 259 -8.46 -1.20 -9.45
C HIS A 259 -8.54 -2.58 -8.78
N LEU A 260 -8.23 -2.66 -7.50
CA LEU A 260 -8.17 -3.92 -6.77
C LEU A 260 -9.54 -4.56 -6.51
N LEU A 261 -10.59 -3.73 -6.42
CA LEU A 261 -11.98 -4.18 -6.26
C LEU A 261 -12.76 -4.21 -7.61
N ARG A 262 -12.10 -4.08 -8.76
CA ARG A 262 -12.75 -3.98 -10.07
C ARG A 262 -13.66 -5.16 -10.43
N ASP A 263 -13.32 -6.35 -9.94
CA ASP A 263 -14.06 -7.58 -10.17
C ASP A 263 -15.10 -7.88 -9.06
N ASP A 264 -15.21 -7.02 -8.05
CA ASP A 264 -16.18 -7.17 -6.98
C ASP A 264 -17.52 -6.53 -7.36
N PRO A 265 -18.60 -7.32 -7.54
CA PRO A 265 -19.89 -6.82 -8.04
C PRO A 265 -20.52 -5.78 -7.11
N HIS A 266 -20.22 -5.81 -5.80
CA HIS A 266 -20.80 -4.91 -4.81
C HIS A 266 -19.94 -3.67 -4.54
N TYR A 267 -18.63 -3.77 -4.75
CA TYR A 267 -17.68 -2.72 -4.34
C TYR A 267 -17.02 -1.97 -5.48
N ALA A 268 -17.00 -2.49 -6.71
CA ALA A 268 -16.33 -1.84 -7.83
C ALA A 268 -16.81 -0.38 -8.10
N ALA A 269 -18.11 -0.15 -8.10
CA ALA A 269 -18.68 1.19 -8.33
C ALA A 269 -18.45 2.10 -7.11
N ARG A 270 -18.63 1.58 -5.90
CA ARG A 270 -18.48 2.32 -4.65
C ARG A 270 -17.02 2.74 -4.41
N ALA A 271 -16.06 1.86 -4.70
CA ALA A 271 -14.64 2.17 -4.61
C ALA A 271 -14.24 3.31 -5.57
N ARG A 272 -14.79 3.33 -6.79
CA ARG A 272 -14.57 4.46 -7.73
C ARG A 272 -15.12 5.78 -7.20
N SER A 273 -16.31 5.78 -6.61
CA SER A 273 -16.91 6.98 -6.01
C SER A 273 -16.09 7.50 -4.83
N ALA A 274 -15.67 6.62 -3.91
CA ALA A 274 -14.82 7.01 -2.78
C ALA A 274 -13.46 7.53 -3.23
N LEU A 275 -12.85 6.94 -4.27
CA LEU A 275 -11.59 7.37 -4.84
C LEU A 275 -11.64 8.81 -5.35
N TRP A 276 -12.72 9.20 -6.06
CA TRP A 276 -12.87 10.55 -6.61
C TRP A 276 -12.78 11.65 -5.54
N ASN A 277 -13.19 11.32 -4.31
CA ASN A 277 -13.21 12.24 -3.17
C ASN A 277 -11.97 12.10 -2.25
N THR A 278 -10.98 11.29 -2.63
CA THR A 278 -9.75 11.11 -1.83
C THR A 278 -8.72 12.21 -2.15
N ARG A 279 -8.16 12.84 -1.10
CA ARG A 279 -7.08 13.85 -1.16
C ARG A 279 -5.87 13.34 -0.38
N VAL A 280 -4.69 13.46 -0.97
CA VAL A 280 -3.40 13.06 -0.38
C VAL A 280 -2.51 14.29 -0.21
#